data_4aef5c4529065747fbc684fcb4ae6d30
#
_entry.id   4aef5c4529065747fbc684fcb4ae6d30
#
_cell.length_a   1.000
_cell.length_b   1.000
_cell.length_c   1.000
_cell.angle_alpha   90.00
_cell.angle_beta   90.00
_cell.angle_gamma   90.00
#
_symmetry.space_group_name_H-M   'P 1'
#
loop_
_entity.id
_entity.type
_entity.pdbx_description
1 polymer ?
#
loop_
_entity_poly.entity_id
_entity_poly.type
_entity_poly.pdbx_seq_one_letter_code
_entity_poly.pdbx_strand_id
1 'polypeptide(L)'
;RMALPKNLIYASIRSTVQPFAVIFLIVIGITAIVVFAVSMRMTRPLKFIGEDIRKFGNGRLDAQMREFDTREFDEISTRFNEMTGQIKNLITEVYEKQLLATQAQVKYLQSQINPHFMFNILSMLSMKAGLQGNKELQKLLSAFSRLIQGKIFRNGEIEIPLFQEMELIEFYLLLQGERFAGKITYDILCSEEVKNARIPRLSVEPLVENAVSHGLEPKPGSGHIRVEAKEENGKLRIQIKDDGVGFDVEEQKKNKGQAVEDEKHTHIGLTNTQQMLHTIYGEEASMKIESTPGAGTCVTMCLPLEKGGRKSCGE
;
A
#
# COMPACT_ATOMS: atom_id res chain seq x y z
N ARG A 1 91.75 4.46 -62.19
CA ARG A 1 90.67 4.24 -61.15
C ARG A 1 89.70 5.46 -61.21
N MET A 2 88.60 5.30 -61.89
CA MET A 2 87.54 6.31 -61.88
C MET A 2 86.83 6.26 -60.47
N ALA A 3 87.05 7.27 -59.68
CA ALA A 3 86.27 7.46 -58.45
C ALA A 3 84.95 8.14 -58.81
N LEU A 4 83.90 7.42 -58.82
CA LEU A 4 82.58 7.99 -58.95
C LEU A 4 82.34 8.96 -57.79
N PRO A 5 81.89 10.24 -58.08
CA PRO A 5 81.73 11.22 -57.05
C PRO A 5 80.57 10.79 -56.14
N LYS A 6 80.79 10.64 -54.82
CA LYS A 6 79.87 10.22 -53.77
C LYS A 6 78.53 10.97 -53.84
N ASN A 7 78.57 12.25 -54.27
CA ASN A 7 77.36 13.09 -54.38
C ASN A 7 76.33 12.62 -55.43
N LEU A 8 76.80 12.00 -56.55
CA LEU A 8 75.87 11.42 -57.55
C LEU A 8 75.21 10.14 -57.08
N ILE A 9 75.94 9.32 -56.32
CA ILE A 9 75.37 8.11 -55.75
C ILE A 9 74.30 8.47 -54.68
N TYR A 10 74.59 9.42 -53.81
CA TYR A 10 73.62 9.88 -52.78
C TYR A 10 72.37 10.55 -53.38
N ALA A 11 72.58 11.36 -54.51
CA ALA A 11 71.45 11.99 -55.17
C ALA A 11 70.53 10.95 -55.85
N SER A 12 71.08 9.89 -56.45
CA SER A 12 70.32 8.83 -57.10
C SER A 12 69.58 7.96 -56.09
N ILE A 13 70.25 7.63 -54.97
CA ILE A 13 69.60 6.92 -53.88
C ILE A 13 68.45 7.71 -53.24
N ARG A 14 68.66 8.99 -53.00
CA ARG A 14 67.65 9.88 -52.41
C ARG A 14 66.47 10.08 -53.35
N SER A 15 66.63 10.24 -54.65
CA SER A 15 65.54 10.37 -55.61
C SER A 15 64.71 9.11 -55.76
N THR A 16 65.31 7.93 -55.51
CA THR A 16 64.60 6.65 -55.55
C THR A 16 63.93 6.28 -54.20
N VAL A 17 64.61 6.50 -53.07
CA VAL A 17 64.13 6.10 -51.74
C VAL A 17 63.06 7.06 -51.21
N GLN A 18 63.17 8.38 -51.48
CA GLN A 18 62.18 9.36 -50.97
C GLN A 18 60.73 9.07 -51.40
N PRO A 19 60.39 8.79 -52.68
CA PRO A 19 59.02 8.52 -53.06
C PRO A 19 58.47 7.23 -52.41
N PHE A 20 59.32 6.20 -52.26
CA PHE A 20 58.90 4.97 -51.56
C PHE A 20 58.66 5.22 -50.09
N ALA A 21 59.48 6.02 -49.41
CA ALA A 21 59.27 6.40 -48.00
C ALA A 21 57.98 7.19 -47.81
N VAL A 22 57.65 8.12 -48.73
CA VAL A 22 56.41 8.88 -48.72
C VAL A 22 55.21 7.97 -48.93
N ILE A 23 55.25 7.08 -49.94
CA ILE A 23 54.19 6.08 -50.17
C ILE A 23 53.99 5.18 -48.94
N PHE A 24 55.07 4.71 -48.35
CA PHE A 24 55.01 3.87 -47.15
C PHE A 24 54.37 4.57 -45.95
N LEU A 25 54.69 5.85 -45.71
CA LEU A 25 54.04 6.65 -44.66
C LEU A 25 52.57 6.89 -44.93
N ILE A 26 52.18 7.12 -46.21
CA ILE A 26 50.76 7.25 -46.59
C ILE A 26 50.02 5.95 -46.33
N VAL A 27 50.56 4.82 -46.72
CA VAL A 27 49.96 3.48 -46.46
C VAL A 27 49.78 3.23 -44.99
N ILE A 28 50.81 3.51 -44.17
CA ILE A 28 50.68 3.38 -42.70
C ILE A 28 49.59 4.30 -42.16
N GLY A 29 49.53 5.56 -42.61
CA GLY A 29 48.49 6.52 -42.19
C GLY A 29 47.10 6.04 -42.53
N ILE A 30 46.89 5.58 -43.77
CA ILE A 30 45.60 5.02 -44.18
C ILE A 30 45.23 3.79 -43.37
N THR A 31 46.15 2.88 -43.17
CA THR A 31 45.96 1.64 -42.38
C THR A 31 45.59 1.99 -40.94
N ALA A 32 46.31 2.93 -40.31
CA ALA A 32 46.00 3.40 -38.96
C ALA A 32 44.58 4.01 -38.84
N ILE A 33 44.17 4.82 -39.80
CA ILE A 33 42.83 5.43 -39.86
C ILE A 33 41.79 4.31 -40.01
N VAL A 34 41.98 3.36 -40.91
CA VAL A 34 41.04 2.24 -41.10
C VAL A 34 40.91 1.40 -39.84
N VAL A 35 42.04 1.01 -39.24
CA VAL A 35 42.06 0.22 -37.97
C VAL A 35 41.36 0.98 -36.85
N PHE A 36 41.63 2.29 -36.72
CA PHE A 36 40.98 3.14 -35.75
C PHE A 36 39.45 3.23 -35.96
N ALA A 37 39.03 3.46 -37.21
CA ALA A 37 37.61 3.54 -37.58
C ALA A 37 36.86 2.20 -37.27
N VAL A 38 37.46 1.08 -37.69
CA VAL A 38 36.89 -0.26 -37.41
C VAL A 38 36.82 -0.53 -35.91
N SER A 39 37.90 -0.23 -35.17
CA SER A 39 37.95 -0.40 -33.70
C SER A 39 36.84 0.41 -32.99
N MET A 40 36.69 1.68 -33.37
CA MET A 40 35.63 2.53 -32.83
C MET A 40 34.23 2.01 -33.16
N ARG A 41 34.04 1.50 -34.38
CA ARG A 41 32.72 0.97 -34.82
C ARG A 41 32.36 -0.34 -34.15
N MET A 42 33.31 -1.14 -33.70
CA MET A 42 33.07 -2.38 -32.97
C MET A 42 33.06 -2.20 -31.46
N THR A 43 33.93 -1.40 -30.88
CA THR A 43 34.11 -1.30 -29.43
C THR A 43 33.01 -0.49 -28.73
N ARG A 44 32.53 0.59 -29.39
CA ARG A 44 31.48 1.44 -28.81
C ARG A 44 30.17 0.70 -28.55
N PRO A 45 29.57 -0.03 -29.53
CA PRO A 45 28.35 -0.81 -29.31
C PRO A 45 28.48 -1.83 -28.17
N LEU A 46 29.60 -2.56 -28.10
CA LEU A 46 29.85 -3.55 -27.05
C LEU A 46 29.82 -2.95 -25.64
N LYS A 47 30.35 -1.73 -25.48
CA LYS A 47 30.30 -1.02 -24.21
C LYS A 47 28.87 -0.70 -23.79
N PHE A 48 28.05 -0.21 -24.71
CA PHE A 48 26.63 0.09 -24.45
C PHE A 48 25.82 -1.17 -24.11
N ILE A 49 26.02 -2.24 -24.87
CA ILE A 49 25.40 -3.56 -24.59
C ILE A 49 25.74 -4.02 -23.17
N GLY A 50 27.03 -3.95 -22.81
CA GLY A 50 27.47 -4.34 -21.45
C GLY A 50 26.86 -3.47 -20.34
N GLU A 51 26.71 -2.16 -20.57
CA GLU A 51 26.06 -1.25 -19.63
C GLU A 51 24.56 -1.56 -19.46
N ASP A 52 23.84 -1.84 -20.54
CA ASP A 52 22.41 -2.11 -20.51
C ASP A 52 22.12 -3.50 -19.89
N ILE A 53 22.93 -4.52 -20.19
CA ILE A 53 22.87 -5.81 -19.51
C ILE A 53 23.10 -5.63 -18.01
N ARG A 54 24.07 -4.82 -17.59
CA ARG A 54 24.34 -4.57 -16.17
C ARG A 54 23.20 -3.83 -15.47
N LYS A 55 22.53 -2.87 -16.16
CA LYS A 55 21.35 -2.18 -15.61
C LYS A 55 20.21 -3.15 -15.35
N PHE A 56 19.95 -4.04 -16.31
CA PHE A 56 18.92 -5.08 -16.18
C PHE A 56 19.27 -6.06 -15.03
N GLY A 57 20.51 -6.53 -14.94
CA GLY A 57 20.99 -7.40 -13.87
C GLY A 57 20.91 -6.76 -12.48
N ASN A 58 20.94 -5.43 -12.39
CA ASN A 58 20.74 -4.66 -11.15
C ASN A 58 19.25 -4.39 -10.83
N GLY A 59 18.31 -5.08 -11.50
CA GLY A 59 16.89 -5.00 -11.20
C GLY A 59 16.11 -3.93 -11.97
N ARG A 60 16.72 -3.23 -12.93
CA ARG A 60 15.99 -2.31 -13.82
C ARG A 60 15.34 -3.09 -14.97
N LEU A 61 14.19 -3.68 -14.69
CA LEU A 61 13.47 -4.50 -15.66
C LEU A 61 12.91 -3.71 -16.87
N ASP A 62 12.90 -2.39 -16.80
CA ASP A 62 12.49 -1.51 -17.91
C ASP A 62 13.66 -1.10 -18.83
N ALA A 63 14.87 -1.65 -18.59
CA ALA A 63 16.03 -1.37 -19.42
C ALA A 63 15.82 -1.98 -20.81
N GLN A 64 15.77 -1.12 -21.84
CA GLN A 64 15.75 -1.52 -23.23
C GLN A 64 17.05 -1.12 -23.91
N MET A 65 17.62 -2.02 -24.70
CA MET A 65 18.73 -1.71 -25.57
C MET A 65 18.24 -0.87 -26.75
N ARG A 66 19.07 0.10 -27.15
CA ARG A 66 18.86 0.91 -28.34
C ARG A 66 19.10 0.09 -29.61
N GLU A 67 18.59 0.58 -30.71
CA GLU A 67 18.91 0.09 -32.05
C GLU A 67 20.36 0.45 -32.44
N PHE A 68 21.01 -0.42 -33.21
CA PHE A 68 22.36 -0.25 -33.71
C PHE A 68 22.38 -0.25 -35.25
N ASP A 69 23.30 0.52 -35.85
CA ASP A 69 23.44 0.64 -37.33
C ASP A 69 23.95 -0.66 -37.99
N THR A 70 24.59 -1.56 -37.21
CA THR A 70 25.12 -2.83 -37.72
C THR A 70 24.16 -3.94 -37.40
N ARG A 71 23.84 -4.76 -38.39
CA ARG A 71 22.83 -5.84 -38.32
C ARG A 71 23.08 -6.79 -37.15
N GLU A 72 24.36 -7.13 -36.90
CA GLU A 72 24.77 -8.08 -35.86
C GLU A 72 24.48 -7.52 -34.45
N PHE A 73 24.72 -6.24 -34.23
CA PHE A 73 24.42 -5.63 -32.92
C PHE A 73 22.93 -5.34 -32.74
N ASP A 74 22.24 -5.00 -33.83
CA ASP A 74 20.81 -4.79 -33.79
C ASP A 74 20.03 -6.08 -33.50
N GLU A 75 20.50 -7.22 -34.05
CA GLU A 75 19.94 -8.53 -33.73
C GLU A 75 20.13 -8.88 -32.23
N ILE A 76 21.29 -8.58 -31.67
CA ILE A 76 21.54 -8.76 -30.22
C ILE A 76 20.59 -7.88 -29.40
N SER A 77 20.42 -6.61 -29.77
CA SER A 77 19.51 -5.66 -29.11
C SER A 77 18.07 -6.17 -29.12
N THR A 78 17.60 -6.59 -30.30
CA THR A 78 16.24 -7.13 -30.46
C THR A 78 16.02 -8.35 -29.59
N ARG A 79 16.93 -9.34 -29.63
CA ARG A 79 16.83 -10.55 -28.81
C ARG A 79 16.90 -10.25 -27.32
N PHE A 80 17.72 -9.31 -26.91
CA PHE A 80 17.77 -8.88 -25.51
C PHE A 80 16.44 -8.25 -25.08
N ASN A 81 15.88 -7.37 -25.89
CA ASN A 81 14.61 -6.69 -25.60
C ASN A 81 13.44 -7.69 -25.56
N GLU A 82 13.40 -8.68 -26.44
CA GLU A 82 12.45 -9.78 -26.39
C GLU A 82 12.59 -10.58 -25.07
N MET A 83 13.81 -10.95 -24.72
CA MET A 83 14.09 -11.70 -23.47
C MET A 83 13.70 -10.91 -22.21
N THR A 84 14.04 -9.64 -22.14
CA THR A 84 13.67 -8.77 -20.99
C THR A 84 12.15 -8.60 -20.89
N GLY A 85 11.45 -8.47 -22.03
CA GLY A 85 9.99 -8.46 -22.08
C GLY A 85 9.38 -9.77 -21.56
N GLN A 86 9.89 -10.92 -21.97
CA GLN A 86 9.43 -12.22 -21.49
C GLN A 86 9.67 -12.37 -19.97
N ILE A 87 10.84 -11.97 -19.47
CA ILE A 87 11.15 -12.02 -18.04
C ILE A 87 10.20 -11.13 -17.24
N LYS A 88 9.93 -9.90 -17.71
CA LYS A 88 8.98 -8.99 -17.09
C LYS A 88 7.58 -9.60 -16.99
N ASN A 89 7.10 -10.20 -18.08
CA ASN A 89 5.80 -10.87 -18.11
C ASN A 89 5.75 -12.06 -17.15
N LEU A 90 6.80 -12.89 -17.10
CA LEU A 90 6.88 -14.03 -16.18
C LEU A 90 6.88 -13.57 -14.71
N ILE A 91 7.62 -12.51 -14.39
CA ILE A 91 7.63 -11.94 -13.03
C ILE A 91 6.22 -11.47 -12.67
N THR A 92 5.54 -10.73 -13.55
CA THR A 92 4.16 -10.25 -13.31
C THR A 92 3.22 -11.43 -13.09
N GLU A 93 3.27 -12.45 -13.94
CA GLU A 93 2.43 -13.65 -13.81
C GLU A 93 2.67 -14.40 -12.49
N VAL A 94 3.94 -14.52 -12.05
CA VAL A 94 4.28 -15.14 -10.76
C VAL A 94 3.69 -14.34 -9.60
N TYR A 95 3.83 -13.00 -9.62
CA TYR A 95 3.24 -12.14 -8.58
C TYR A 95 1.72 -12.24 -8.53
N GLU A 96 1.05 -12.22 -9.69
CA GLU A 96 -0.41 -12.38 -9.76
C GLU A 96 -0.87 -13.74 -9.21
N LYS A 97 -0.20 -14.82 -9.60
CA LYS A 97 -0.49 -16.16 -9.07
C LYS A 97 -0.26 -16.25 -7.56
N GLN A 98 0.79 -15.63 -7.06
CA GLN A 98 1.09 -15.62 -5.63
C GLN A 98 0.06 -14.80 -4.84
N LEU A 99 -0.36 -13.66 -5.38
CA LEU A 99 -1.43 -12.85 -4.81
C LEU A 99 -2.75 -13.63 -4.73
N LEU A 100 -3.15 -14.29 -5.84
CA LEU A 100 -4.35 -15.12 -5.89
C LEU A 100 -4.27 -16.30 -4.91
N ALA A 101 -3.13 -16.97 -4.82
CA ALA A 101 -2.92 -18.06 -3.88
C ALA A 101 -3.04 -17.58 -2.41
N THR A 102 -2.45 -16.43 -2.08
CA THR A 102 -2.56 -15.82 -0.75
C THR A 102 -3.99 -15.43 -0.44
N GLN A 103 -4.71 -14.82 -1.37
CA GLN A 103 -6.13 -14.49 -1.20
C GLN A 103 -6.99 -15.74 -0.99
N ALA A 104 -6.75 -16.80 -1.77
CA ALA A 104 -7.44 -18.07 -1.61
C ALA A 104 -7.15 -18.72 -0.25
N GLN A 105 -5.90 -18.64 0.24
CA GLN A 105 -5.52 -19.15 1.55
C GLN A 105 -6.20 -18.38 2.69
N VAL A 106 -6.25 -17.05 2.61
CA VAL A 106 -6.98 -16.21 3.58
C VAL A 106 -8.46 -16.57 3.59
N LYS A 107 -9.09 -16.68 2.40
CA LYS A 107 -10.49 -17.08 2.27
C LYS A 107 -10.75 -18.48 2.81
N TYR A 108 -9.84 -19.43 2.57
CA TYR A 108 -9.92 -20.78 3.13
C TYR A 108 -9.85 -20.76 4.66
N LEU A 109 -8.90 -20.02 5.26
CA LEU A 109 -8.79 -19.88 6.71
C LEU A 109 -10.04 -19.24 7.33
N GLN A 110 -10.58 -18.20 6.69
CA GLN A 110 -11.84 -17.58 7.09
C GLN A 110 -13.02 -18.55 7.02
N SER A 111 -13.05 -19.46 6.04
CA SER A 111 -14.11 -20.46 5.89
C SER A 111 -14.07 -21.58 6.95
N GLN A 112 -12.90 -21.80 7.58
CA GLN A 112 -12.79 -22.79 8.68
C GLN A 112 -13.55 -22.36 9.95
N ILE A 113 -13.70 -21.04 10.14
CA ILE A 113 -14.67 -20.55 11.12
C ILE A 113 -16.02 -20.68 10.43
N ASN A 114 -16.80 -21.72 10.77
CA ASN A 114 -18.16 -21.85 10.23
C ASN A 114 -19.07 -20.77 10.87
N PRO A 115 -19.27 -19.61 10.22
CA PRO A 115 -19.98 -18.50 10.84
C PRO A 115 -21.47 -18.84 11.02
N HIS A 116 -22.03 -19.62 10.09
CA HIS A 116 -23.41 -20.06 10.17
C HIS A 116 -23.66 -20.98 11.38
N PHE A 117 -22.70 -21.86 11.71
CA PHE A 117 -22.79 -22.67 12.92
C PHE A 117 -22.78 -21.81 14.19
N MET A 118 -21.85 -20.83 14.28
CA MET A 118 -21.77 -19.92 15.42
C MET A 118 -23.07 -19.12 15.57
N PHE A 119 -23.61 -18.61 14.47
CA PHE A 119 -24.86 -17.87 14.47
C PHE A 119 -26.03 -18.74 14.97
N ASN A 120 -26.16 -19.96 14.49
CA ASN A 120 -27.21 -20.88 14.90
C ASN A 120 -27.13 -21.21 16.39
N ILE A 121 -25.94 -21.45 16.92
CA ILE A 121 -25.73 -21.71 18.36
C ILE A 121 -26.12 -20.48 19.19
N LEU A 122 -25.65 -19.28 18.81
CA LEU A 122 -25.97 -18.04 19.51
C LEU A 122 -27.48 -17.73 19.48
N SER A 123 -28.13 -17.95 18.37
CA SER A 123 -29.59 -17.77 18.22
C SER A 123 -30.36 -18.75 19.10
N MET A 124 -29.94 -20.01 19.13
CA MET A 124 -30.52 -21.04 20.00
C MET A 124 -30.36 -20.69 21.51
N LEU A 125 -29.16 -20.21 21.89
CA LEU A 125 -28.89 -19.81 23.28
C LEU A 125 -29.69 -18.57 23.65
N SER A 126 -29.82 -17.58 22.78
CA SER A 126 -30.64 -16.39 22.98
C SER A 126 -32.12 -16.75 23.19
N MET A 127 -32.65 -17.62 22.33
CA MET A 127 -34.02 -18.11 22.45
C MET A 127 -34.23 -18.85 23.79
N LYS A 128 -33.28 -19.72 24.18
CA LYS A 128 -33.36 -20.45 25.46
C LYS A 128 -33.31 -19.52 26.67
N ALA A 129 -32.46 -18.48 26.63
CA ALA A 129 -32.41 -17.44 27.66
C ALA A 129 -33.76 -16.71 27.78
N GLY A 130 -34.38 -16.36 26.66
CA GLY A 130 -35.71 -15.74 26.62
C GLY A 130 -36.81 -16.62 27.22
N LEU A 131 -36.82 -17.93 26.91
CA LEU A 131 -37.78 -18.91 27.49
C LEU A 131 -37.61 -19.06 29.00
N GLN A 132 -36.39 -18.89 29.52
CA GLN A 132 -36.11 -18.90 30.96
C GLN A 132 -36.37 -17.56 31.65
N GLY A 133 -36.87 -16.56 30.92
CA GLY A 133 -37.16 -15.22 31.46
C GLY A 133 -35.92 -14.36 31.70
N ASN A 134 -34.74 -14.81 31.31
CA ASN A 134 -33.50 -14.03 31.44
C ASN A 134 -33.33 -13.09 30.23
N LYS A 135 -34.05 -11.94 30.27
CA LYS A 135 -34.07 -10.94 29.21
C LYS A 135 -32.71 -10.27 28.98
N GLU A 136 -31.92 -10.13 30.04
CA GLU A 136 -30.58 -9.54 29.99
C GLU A 136 -29.63 -10.42 29.17
N LEU A 137 -29.53 -11.71 29.54
CA LEU A 137 -28.70 -12.67 28.78
C LEU A 137 -29.20 -12.81 27.33
N GLN A 138 -30.51 -12.80 27.10
CA GLN A 138 -31.08 -12.80 25.74
C GLN A 138 -30.60 -11.61 24.94
N LYS A 139 -30.61 -10.39 25.51
CA LYS A 139 -30.14 -9.17 24.87
C LYS A 139 -28.65 -9.24 24.49
N LEU A 140 -27.82 -9.71 25.44
CA LEU A 140 -26.37 -9.84 25.21
C LEU A 140 -26.03 -10.85 24.10
N LEU A 141 -26.67 -12.02 24.13
CA LEU A 141 -26.48 -13.07 23.11
C LEU A 141 -26.93 -12.58 21.73
N SER A 142 -28.03 -11.83 21.68
CA SER A 142 -28.52 -11.23 20.44
C SER A 142 -27.55 -10.16 19.90
N ALA A 143 -27.04 -9.28 20.77
CA ALA A 143 -26.05 -8.27 20.41
C ALA A 143 -24.75 -8.90 19.89
N PHE A 144 -24.24 -9.92 20.58
CA PHE A 144 -23.04 -10.64 20.16
C PHE A 144 -23.23 -11.34 18.80
N SER A 145 -24.39 -11.99 18.62
CA SER A 145 -24.74 -12.62 17.33
C SER A 145 -24.75 -11.62 16.19
N ARG A 146 -25.36 -10.44 16.39
CA ARG A 146 -25.41 -9.37 15.38
C ARG A 146 -24.05 -8.74 15.11
N LEU A 147 -23.20 -8.56 16.15
CA LEU A 147 -21.84 -8.07 15.99
C LEU A 147 -20.99 -9.01 15.14
N ILE A 148 -21.03 -10.33 15.42
CA ILE A 148 -20.35 -11.34 14.61
C ILE A 148 -20.88 -11.34 13.18
N GLN A 149 -22.19 -11.29 12.99
CA GLN A 149 -22.80 -11.22 11.67
C GLN A 149 -22.33 -9.98 10.89
N GLY A 150 -22.33 -8.83 11.55
CA GLY A 150 -21.85 -7.58 10.94
C GLY A 150 -20.37 -7.63 10.57
N LYS A 151 -19.50 -8.25 11.38
CA LYS A 151 -18.05 -8.34 11.12
C LYS A 151 -17.69 -9.38 10.05
N ILE A 152 -18.36 -10.53 10.01
CA ILE A 152 -17.91 -11.69 9.20
C ILE A 152 -18.71 -11.86 7.89
N PHE A 153 -20.02 -11.66 7.92
CA PHE A 153 -20.91 -12.14 6.84
C PHE A 153 -21.17 -11.19 5.68
N ARG A 154 -20.81 -9.92 5.77
CA ARG A 154 -21.05 -8.97 4.67
C ARG A 154 -19.87 -8.96 3.69
N ASN A 155 -19.69 -10.06 2.98
CA ASN A 155 -18.68 -10.16 1.93
C ASN A 155 -19.09 -9.32 0.71
N GLY A 156 -18.27 -8.35 0.33
CA GLY A 156 -18.32 -7.65 -0.95
C GLY A 156 -18.80 -6.19 -0.90
N GLU A 157 -19.46 -5.73 0.15
CA GLU A 157 -19.80 -4.32 0.27
C GLU A 157 -18.65 -3.52 0.86
N ILE A 158 -18.07 -2.64 0.05
CA ILE A 158 -16.98 -1.74 0.47
C ILE A 158 -17.54 -0.62 1.34
N GLU A 159 -18.75 -0.13 1.00
CA GLU A 159 -19.43 0.95 1.72
C GLU A 159 -20.82 0.50 2.21
N ILE A 160 -21.17 0.93 3.42
CA ILE A 160 -22.45 0.66 4.07
C ILE A 160 -23.11 1.96 4.51
N PRO A 161 -24.45 1.98 4.69
CA PRO A 161 -25.12 3.11 5.32
C PRO A 161 -24.61 3.30 6.77
N LEU A 162 -24.43 4.57 7.17
CA LEU A 162 -23.92 4.95 8.48
C LEU A 162 -24.71 4.32 9.64
N PHE A 163 -26.03 4.22 9.54
CA PHE A 163 -26.87 3.63 10.59
C PHE A 163 -26.46 2.17 10.89
N GLN A 164 -25.98 1.43 9.89
CA GLN A 164 -25.54 0.04 10.11
C GLN A 164 -24.23 -0.03 10.88
N GLU A 165 -23.32 0.92 10.65
CA GLU A 165 -22.08 1.02 11.42
C GLU A 165 -22.39 1.45 12.86
N MET A 166 -23.32 2.40 13.05
CA MET A 166 -23.75 2.83 14.39
C MET A 166 -24.43 1.70 15.16
N GLU A 167 -25.21 0.86 14.51
CA GLU A 167 -25.82 -0.33 15.13
C GLU A 167 -24.73 -1.33 15.60
N LEU A 168 -23.70 -1.54 14.81
CA LEU A 168 -22.58 -2.41 15.23
C LEU A 168 -21.83 -1.83 16.41
N ILE A 169 -21.61 -0.53 16.45
CA ILE A 169 -20.99 0.18 17.56
C ILE A 169 -21.84 0.05 18.83
N GLU A 170 -23.18 0.16 18.72
CA GLU A 170 -24.07 0.00 19.85
C GLU A 170 -23.98 -1.42 20.43
N PHE A 171 -23.98 -2.46 19.58
CA PHE A 171 -23.80 -3.84 20.04
C PHE A 171 -22.43 -4.05 20.71
N TYR A 172 -21.37 -3.48 20.15
CA TYR A 172 -20.04 -3.55 20.74
C TYR A 172 -20.00 -2.89 22.13
N LEU A 173 -20.48 -1.66 22.25
CA LEU A 173 -20.47 -0.89 23.50
C LEU A 173 -21.38 -1.51 24.57
N LEU A 174 -22.53 -2.09 24.18
CA LEU A 174 -23.37 -2.85 25.10
C LEU A 174 -22.60 -4.03 25.71
N LEU A 175 -21.89 -4.81 24.88
CA LEU A 175 -21.12 -5.96 25.36
C LEU A 175 -19.95 -5.52 26.25
N GLN A 176 -19.28 -4.41 25.93
CA GLN A 176 -18.18 -3.89 26.74
C GLN A 176 -18.70 -3.32 28.07
N GLY A 177 -19.86 -2.64 28.08
CA GLY A 177 -20.48 -2.17 29.31
C GLY A 177 -20.73 -3.30 30.32
N GLU A 178 -21.24 -4.43 29.83
CA GLU A 178 -21.46 -5.61 30.67
C GLU A 178 -20.14 -6.28 31.09
N ARG A 179 -19.18 -6.43 30.16
CA ARG A 179 -17.86 -7.00 30.46
C ARG A 179 -17.17 -6.27 31.61
N PHE A 180 -17.32 -4.96 31.67
CA PHE A 180 -16.72 -4.10 32.69
C PHE A 180 -17.69 -3.75 33.84
N ALA A 181 -18.74 -4.54 34.04
CA ALA A 181 -19.71 -4.41 35.14
C ALA A 181 -20.27 -2.97 35.30
N GLY A 182 -20.63 -2.34 34.19
CA GLY A 182 -21.18 -0.98 34.16
C GLY A 182 -20.16 0.15 34.37
N LYS A 183 -18.86 -0.17 34.43
CA LYS A 183 -17.78 0.84 34.51
C LYS A 183 -17.80 1.75 33.27
N ILE A 184 -18.16 1.21 32.09
CA ILE A 184 -18.18 1.93 30.82
C ILE A 184 -19.63 2.29 30.49
N THR A 185 -19.87 3.60 30.30
CA THR A 185 -21.12 4.15 29.82
C THR A 185 -20.93 4.79 28.47
N TYR A 186 -22.03 4.90 27.68
CA TYR A 186 -21.91 5.43 26.32
C TYR A 186 -23.15 6.18 25.86
N ASP A 187 -22.94 7.15 24.95
CA ASP A 187 -23.97 7.85 24.17
C ASP A 187 -23.68 7.68 22.67
N ILE A 188 -24.70 7.33 21.90
CA ILE A 188 -24.62 7.31 20.43
C ILE A 188 -25.67 8.24 19.88
N LEU A 189 -25.22 9.27 19.16
CA LEU A 189 -26.04 10.32 18.57
C LEU A 189 -25.80 10.34 17.06
N CYS A 190 -26.85 10.04 16.29
CA CYS A 190 -26.79 10.09 14.83
C CYS A 190 -27.96 10.92 14.31
N SER A 191 -27.66 12.04 13.64
CA SER A 191 -28.74 12.87 13.05
C SER A 191 -29.43 12.14 11.90
N GLU A 192 -30.74 12.36 11.76
CA GLU A 192 -31.56 11.71 10.70
C GLU A 192 -31.04 12.01 9.30
N GLU A 193 -30.44 13.19 9.10
CA GLU A 193 -29.95 13.67 7.81
C GLU A 193 -28.80 12.84 7.26
N VAL A 194 -27.98 12.24 8.15
CA VAL A 194 -26.78 11.49 7.77
C VAL A 194 -26.90 9.98 7.95
N LYS A 195 -27.99 9.48 8.49
CA LYS A 195 -28.19 8.04 8.73
C LYS A 195 -27.94 7.16 7.52
N ASN A 196 -28.34 7.62 6.35
CA ASN A 196 -28.22 6.89 5.09
C ASN A 196 -26.95 7.26 4.29
N ALA A 197 -26.09 8.13 4.84
CA ALA A 197 -24.81 8.43 4.20
C ALA A 197 -23.98 7.15 4.07
N ARG A 198 -23.38 6.93 2.92
CA ARG A 198 -22.53 5.76 2.69
C ARG A 198 -21.12 6.05 3.22
N ILE A 199 -20.60 5.12 4.00
CA ILE A 199 -19.26 5.20 4.57
C ILE A 199 -18.55 3.87 4.35
N PRO A 200 -17.20 3.85 4.33
CA PRO A 200 -16.44 2.63 4.29
C PRO A 200 -16.77 1.78 5.51
N ARG A 201 -17.02 0.50 5.27
CA ARG A 201 -17.31 -0.45 6.32
C ARG A 201 -16.13 -0.57 7.29
N LEU A 202 -16.42 -0.71 8.59
CA LEU A 202 -15.44 -0.80 9.68
C LEU A 202 -14.51 0.42 9.72
N SER A 203 -15.03 1.61 9.38
CA SER A 203 -14.28 2.87 9.45
C SER A 203 -14.41 3.54 10.82
N VAL A 204 -15.52 3.35 11.52
CA VAL A 204 -15.80 3.98 12.82
C VAL A 204 -15.55 3.02 13.97
N GLU A 205 -15.94 1.76 13.83
CA GLU A 205 -15.84 0.75 14.90
C GLU A 205 -14.41 0.58 15.45
N PRO A 206 -13.32 0.53 14.64
CA PRO A 206 -11.95 0.45 15.18
C PRO A 206 -11.54 1.65 16.04
N LEU A 207 -12.12 2.83 15.76
CA LEU A 207 -11.87 4.04 16.56
C LEU A 207 -12.54 3.94 17.94
N VAL A 208 -13.75 3.38 17.97
CA VAL A 208 -14.48 3.09 19.22
C VAL A 208 -13.77 1.98 20.02
N GLU A 209 -13.30 0.93 19.34
CA GLU A 209 -12.52 -0.13 19.97
C GLU A 209 -11.24 0.42 20.63
N ASN A 210 -10.52 1.31 19.96
CA ASN A 210 -9.35 1.99 20.51
C ASN A 210 -9.70 2.86 21.74
N ALA A 211 -10.80 3.62 21.69
CA ALA A 211 -11.25 4.43 22.80
C ALA A 211 -11.58 3.58 24.05
N VAL A 212 -12.21 2.42 23.85
CA VAL A 212 -12.50 1.48 24.94
C VAL A 212 -11.24 0.83 25.48
N SER A 213 -10.45 0.17 24.61
CA SER A 213 -9.34 -0.67 25.05
C SER A 213 -8.16 0.15 25.60
N HIS A 214 -7.87 1.31 25.00
CA HIS A 214 -6.71 2.13 25.37
C HIS A 214 -7.07 3.38 26.20
N GLY A 215 -8.32 3.85 26.08
CA GLY A 215 -8.79 5.00 26.86
C GLY A 215 -9.46 4.62 28.15
N LEU A 216 -10.50 3.78 28.09
CA LEU A 216 -11.41 3.54 29.19
C LEU A 216 -11.05 2.31 30.05
N GLU A 217 -10.55 1.24 29.44
CA GLU A 217 -10.16 0.01 30.17
C GLU A 217 -9.08 0.28 31.21
N PRO A 218 -7.97 1.00 30.91
CA PRO A 218 -6.93 1.32 31.90
C PRO A 218 -7.33 2.43 32.88
N LYS A 219 -8.39 3.20 32.63
CA LYS A 219 -8.83 4.30 33.50
C LYS A 219 -9.28 3.77 34.88
N PRO A 220 -8.77 4.31 35.98
CA PRO A 220 -9.34 4.02 37.30
C PRO A 220 -10.74 4.67 37.44
N GLY A 221 -11.75 3.87 37.84
CA GLY A 221 -13.13 4.32 38.00
C GLY A 221 -13.99 4.21 36.73
N SER A 222 -15.09 4.94 36.69
CA SER A 222 -16.02 4.93 35.56
C SER A 222 -15.48 5.74 34.38
N GLY A 223 -15.85 5.28 33.17
CA GLY A 223 -15.51 5.95 31.93
C GLY A 223 -16.73 6.16 31.05
N HIS A 224 -16.66 7.16 30.19
CA HIS A 224 -17.72 7.52 29.25
C HIS A 224 -17.20 7.71 27.84
N ILE A 225 -17.91 7.15 26.87
CA ILE A 225 -17.64 7.38 25.45
C ILE A 225 -18.87 7.94 24.75
N ARG A 226 -18.68 8.97 23.95
CA ARG A 226 -19.71 9.56 23.09
C ARG A 226 -19.32 9.43 21.65
N VAL A 227 -20.22 8.88 20.84
CA VAL A 227 -20.14 8.79 19.38
C VAL A 227 -21.21 9.70 18.79
N GLU A 228 -20.81 10.71 18.05
CA GLU A 228 -21.72 11.68 17.42
C GLU A 228 -21.49 11.73 15.92
N ALA A 229 -22.57 11.67 15.14
CA ALA A 229 -22.52 11.83 13.68
C ALA A 229 -23.57 12.85 13.24
N LYS A 230 -23.11 13.86 12.50
CA LYS A 230 -23.95 14.95 11.98
C LYS A 230 -23.43 15.53 10.68
N GLU A 231 -24.25 16.27 9.97
CA GLU A 231 -23.82 17.13 8.86
C GLU A 231 -23.20 18.42 9.41
N GLU A 232 -22.03 18.78 8.92
CA GLU A 232 -21.37 20.03 9.21
C GLU A 232 -20.64 20.56 7.97
N ASN A 233 -21.03 21.75 7.51
CA ASN A 233 -20.47 22.41 6.31
C ASN A 233 -20.56 21.55 5.03
N GLY A 234 -21.63 20.80 4.83
CA GLY A 234 -21.82 19.92 3.67
C GLY A 234 -20.99 18.62 3.71
N LYS A 235 -20.38 18.31 4.85
CA LYS A 235 -19.63 17.08 5.09
C LYS A 235 -20.27 16.27 6.22
N LEU A 236 -20.09 14.96 6.17
CA LEU A 236 -20.39 14.09 7.28
C LEU A 236 -19.26 14.20 8.31
N ARG A 237 -19.60 14.72 9.49
CA ARG A 237 -18.68 14.72 10.63
C ARG A 237 -19.06 13.62 11.61
N ILE A 238 -18.11 12.74 11.90
CA ILE A 238 -18.22 11.70 12.92
C ILE A 238 -17.18 12.01 14.00
N GLN A 239 -17.62 12.07 15.25
CA GLN A 239 -16.78 12.36 16.38
C GLN A 239 -16.92 11.26 17.42
N ILE A 240 -15.77 10.73 17.86
CA ILE A 240 -15.66 9.76 18.94
C ILE A 240 -14.88 10.46 20.06
N LYS A 241 -15.50 10.61 21.21
CA LYS A 241 -14.88 11.27 22.37
C LYS A 241 -14.99 10.35 23.59
N ASP A 242 -13.85 10.04 24.18
CA ASP A 242 -13.76 9.36 25.46
C ASP A 242 -13.18 10.26 26.55
N ASP A 243 -13.47 9.96 27.79
CA ASP A 243 -12.90 10.59 28.97
C ASP A 243 -11.83 9.70 29.63
N GLY A 244 -11.16 8.89 28.82
CA GLY A 244 -10.14 7.91 29.22
C GLY A 244 -8.84 8.51 29.71
N VAL A 245 -7.81 7.67 29.77
CA VAL A 245 -6.47 8.09 30.25
C VAL A 245 -5.77 9.07 29.31
N GLY A 246 -6.16 9.12 28.01
CA GLY A 246 -5.51 9.97 27.02
C GLY A 246 -4.03 9.66 26.81
N PHE A 247 -3.38 10.39 25.91
CA PHE A 247 -1.96 10.27 25.60
C PHE A 247 -1.39 11.56 25.00
N ASP A 248 -0.07 11.69 24.97
CA ASP A 248 0.61 12.79 24.28
C ASP A 248 0.79 12.49 22.80
N VAL A 249 0.09 13.25 21.94
CA VAL A 249 0.09 13.07 20.48
C VAL A 249 1.46 13.38 19.87
N GLU A 250 2.22 14.35 20.42
CA GLU A 250 3.54 14.72 19.88
C GLU A 250 4.61 13.70 20.25
N GLU A 251 4.56 13.13 21.45
CA GLU A 251 5.48 12.07 21.88
C GLU A 251 5.27 10.80 21.05
N GLN A 252 4.02 10.44 20.76
CA GLN A 252 3.69 9.32 19.90
C GLN A 252 4.19 9.49 18.47
N LYS A 253 4.13 10.68 17.89
CA LYS A 253 4.67 10.93 16.55
C LYS A 253 6.18 10.74 16.48
N LYS A 254 6.92 11.05 17.55
CA LYS A 254 8.38 10.88 17.63
C LYS A 254 8.81 9.43 17.77
N ASN A 255 8.02 8.60 18.46
CA ASN A 255 8.37 7.19 18.77
C ASN A 255 8.01 6.18 17.67
N LYS A 256 7.50 6.60 16.52
CA LYS A 256 7.12 5.74 15.38
C LYS A 256 8.23 4.80 14.87
N GLY A 257 9.47 4.89 15.32
CA GLY A 257 10.61 4.06 14.92
C GLY A 257 11.08 3.02 15.95
N GLN A 258 10.63 3.04 17.21
CA GLN A 258 11.18 2.22 18.30
C GLN A 258 10.13 1.51 19.17
N ALA A 259 8.86 1.44 18.75
CA ALA A 259 7.78 0.92 19.57
C ALA A 259 7.91 -0.59 19.86
N VAL A 260 7.75 -0.96 21.13
CA VAL A 260 7.64 -2.32 21.66
C VAL A 260 6.37 -3.00 21.08
N GLU A 261 6.34 -4.35 21.00
CA GLU A 261 5.28 -5.10 20.30
C GLU A 261 3.84 -4.79 20.74
N ASP A 262 3.60 -4.48 22.02
CA ASP A 262 2.27 -4.13 22.54
C ASP A 262 1.77 -2.74 22.08
N GLU A 263 2.68 -1.77 21.84
CA GLU A 263 2.31 -0.45 21.31
C GLU A 263 1.99 -0.48 19.81
N LYS A 264 2.49 -1.49 19.05
CA LYS A 264 2.19 -1.63 17.63
C LYS A 264 0.71 -1.85 17.34
N HIS A 265 0.00 -2.58 18.21
CA HIS A 265 -1.43 -2.87 18.00
C HIS A 265 -2.32 -1.63 18.07
N THR A 266 -2.03 -0.66 18.95
CA THR A 266 -2.78 0.59 19.08
C THR A 266 -2.68 1.48 17.84
N HIS A 267 -1.50 1.50 17.20
CA HIS A 267 -1.25 2.33 16.04
C HIS A 267 -1.79 1.74 14.73
N ILE A 268 -1.96 0.42 14.66
CA ILE A 268 -2.41 -0.26 13.45
C ILE A 268 -3.85 0.16 13.11
N GLY A 269 -4.76 0.21 14.09
CA GLY A 269 -6.16 0.56 13.86
C GLY A 269 -6.36 1.99 13.33
N LEU A 270 -5.78 2.98 14.01
CA LEU A 270 -5.88 4.40 13.62
C LEU A 270 -5.20 4.68 12.28
N THR A 271 -4.00 4.14 12.07
CA THR A 271 -3.25 4.30 10.83
C THR A 271 -3.94 3.63 9.65
N ASN A 272 -4.48 2.43 9.85
CA ASN A 272 -5.22 1.71 8.80
C ASN A 272 -6.49 2.45 8.40
N THR A 273 -7.26 2.96 9.37
CA THR A 273 -8.45 3.77 9.08
C THR A 273 -8.08 5.03 8.30
N GLN A 274 -7.02 5.74 8.69
CA GLN A 274 -6.55 6.93 7.98
C GLN A 274 -6.10 6.61 6.55
N GLN A 275 -5.35 5.52 6.33
CA GLN A 275 -4.92 5.08 5.01
C GLN A 275 -6.11 4.65 4.13
N MET A 276 -7.08 3.93 4.70
CA MET A 276 -8.30 3.53 4.00
C MET A 276 -9.09 4.76 3.53
N LEU A 277 -9.30 5.75 4.38
CA LEU A 277 -9.99 6.99 4.04
C LEU A 277 -9.27 7.76 2.94
N HIS A 278 -7.94 7.88 3.04
CA HIS A 278 -7.13 8.52 2.00
C HIS A 278 -7.19 7.78 0.66
N THR A 279 -7.21 6.44 0.69
CA THR A 279 -7.31 5.63 -0.54
C THR A 279 -8.67 5.80 -1.23
N ILE A 280 -9.78 5.90 -0.46
CA ILE A 280 -11.14 5.97 -1.01
C ILE A 280 -11.52 7.40 -1.41
N TYR A 281 -11.19 8.40 -0.58
CA TYR A 281 -11.67 9.77 -0.73
C TYR A 281 -10.56 10.79 -1.03
N GLY A 282 -9.28 10.38 -1.05
CA GLY A 282 -8.15 11.29 -1.25
C GLY A 282 -8.09 12.39 -0.20
N GLU A 283 -7.89 13.64 -0.64
CA GLU A 283 -7.80 14.83 0.21
C GLU A 283 -9.18 15.36 0.69
N GLU A 284 -10.30 14.79 0.19
CA GLU A 284 -11.64 15.22 0.58
C GLU A 284 -12.03 14.72 1.98
N ALA A 285 -11.43 13.61 2.43
CA ALA A 285 -11.58 13.08 3.77
C ALA A 285 -10.46 13.56 4.69
N SER A 286 -10.80 13.79 5.95
CA SER A 286 -9.81 14.14 6.98
C SER A 286 -10.10 13.42 8.29
N MET A 287 -9.04 13.07 9.02
CA MET A 287 -9.12 12.54 10.37
C MET A 287 -8.18 13.32 11.29
N LYS A 288 -8.73 13.86 12.37
CA LYS A 288 -8.01 14.62 13.40
C LYS A 288 -8.11 13.88 14.73
N ILE A 289 -6.98 13.80 15.43
CA ILE A 289 -6.89 13.19 16.76
C ILE A 289 -6.41 14.27 17.73
N GLU A 290 -7.15 14.48 18.79
CA GLU A 290 -6.83 15.37 19.89
C GLU A 290 -6.86 14.57 21.18
N SER A 291 -5.75 14.52 21.91
CA SER A 291 -5.64 13.76 23.16
C SER A 291 -4.77 14.50 24.14
N THR A 292 -5.11 14.38 25.41
CA THR A 292 -4.34 14.96 26.52
C THR A 292 -4.28 13.92 27.63
N PRO A 293 -3.08 13.60 28.17
CA PRO A 293 -2.95 12.68 29.29
C PRO A 293 -3.86 13.06 30.48
N GLY A 294 -4.66 12.09 30.94
CA GLY A 294 -5.63 12.27 32.03
C GLY A 294 -6.95 12.93 31.65
N ALA A 295 -7.13 13.42 30.43
CA ALA A 295 -8.35 14.12 29.99
C ALA A 295 -9.13 13.39 28.89
N GLY A 296 -8.58 12.29 28.36
CA GLY A 296 -9.21 11.47 27.32
C GLY A 296 -8.80 11.84 25.91
N THR A 297 -9.50 11.26 24.92
CA THR A 297 -9.21 11.40 23.49
C THR A 297 -10.46 11.81 22.73
N CYS A 298 -10.26 12.62 21.70
CA CYS A 298 -11.28 13.00 20.73
C CYS A 298 -10.76 12.72 19.32
N VAL A 299 -11.41 11.80 18.61
CA VAL A 299 -11.14 11.53 17.19
C VAL A 299 -12.29 12.12 16.39
N THR A 300 -11.95 12.98 15.43
CA THR A 300 -12.92 13.59 14.51
C THR A 300 -12.60 13.17 13.09
N MET A 301 -13.55 12.58 12.42
CA MET A 301 -13.50 12.17 11.02
C MET A 301 -14.49 13.01 10.21
N CYS A 302 -14.02 13.60 9.11
CA CYS A 302 -14.85 14.35 8.17
C CYS A 302 -14.79 13.67 6.80
N LEU A 303 -15.96 13.31 6.27
CA LEU A 303 -16.12 12.63 4.98
C LEU A 303 -16.98 13.46 4.05
N PRO A 304 -16.79 13.38 2.73
CA PRO A 304 -17.71 14.02 1.79
C PRO A 304 -19.09 13.38 1.91
N LEU A 305 -20.15 14.23 1.99
CA LEU A 305 -21.51 13.79 1.87
C LEU A 305 -21.84 13.69 0.38
N GLU A 306 -21.81 12.50 -0.19
CA GLU A 306 -22.35 12.30 -1.52
C GLU A 306 -23.88 12.45 -1.47
N LYS A 307 -24.40 13.52 -2.03
CA LYS A 307 -25.81 13.65 -2.38
C LYS A 307 -26.07 12.76 -3.60
N GLY A 308 -26.39 11.49 -3.35
CA GLY A 308 -26.98 10.58 -4.34
C GLY A 308 -26.10 10.24 -5.55
N GLY A 309 -25.54 9.04 -5.56
CA GLY A 309 -25.22 8.27 -6.76
C GLY A 309 -23.87 8.53 -7.42
N ARG A 310 -22.78 7.99 -6.87
CA ARG A 310 -21.69 7.53 -7.73
C ARG A 310 -22.20 6.35 -8.55
N LYS A 311 -22.35 6.55 -9.87
CA LYS A 311 -22.43 5.43 -10.82
C LYS A 311 -21.16 4.61 -10.64
N SER A 312 -21.33 3.32 -10.34
CA SER A 312 -20.26 2.34 -10.39
C SER A 312 -19.48 2.52 -11.68
N CYS A 313 -18.20 2.89 -11.61
CA CYS A 313 -17.26 2.66 -12.69
C CYS A 313 -17.04 1.16 -12.77
N GLY A 314 -17.83 0.52 -13.63
CA GLY A 314 -17.63 -0.81 -14.11
C GLY A 314 -17.66 -0.74 -15.61
N GLU A 315 -16.48 -0.82 -16.21
CA GLU A 315 -16.21 -1.51 -17.48
C GLU A 315 -14.70 -1.66 -17.61
#